data_40b9a332659554b122ed1c74eba22936
#
_entry.id   40b9a332659554b122ed1c74eba22936
#
_cell.length_a   1.000
_cell.length_b   1.000
_cell.length_c   1.000
_cell.angle_alpha   90.00
_cell.angle_beta   90.00
_cell.angle_gamma   90.00
#
_symmetry.space_group_name_H-M   'P 1'
#
loop_
_entity.id
_entity.type
_entity.pdbx_description
1 polymer ?
#
loop_
_entity_poly.entity_id
_entity_poly.type
_entity_poly.pdbx_seq_one_letter_code
_entity_poly.pdbx_strand_id
1 'polypeptide(L)'
;MTLPDSIRALVLAVPLAFANPCCADAVAACPPATEQPSPAMVRAAVHNARNHGFLWRISKGGHASYLYGTMHVGKFDWTIPGPDVAKALRATDTLALELDFLDADIRNRVSKGMAKQHVMALPAPLVKRLREQAEAVCISYDALAGLAPEFQIATLTLMVGRWDGLDAAYAIDGVLAGIGHGAKKEVVSLETPESQLQLLQMKDAQETVTFVRESLDEIETGRERKLLKRLSRVWADSDYSEMEHYREWCDCMNTENERELMKRILDDRNPNLADRIDALHTRGKRVFAAVGSLHMFGSTGLPMLMSERGYLVERIGLESQ
;
A
#
# COMPACT_ATOMS: atom_id res chain seq x y z
N MET A 1 -22.87 12.76 -21.05
CA MET A 1 -21.45 12.46 -21.18
C MET A 1 -21.24 11.06 -20.64
N THR A 2 -21.11 10.09 -21.52
CA THR A 2 -21.03 8.66 -21.19
C THR A 2 -19.68 8.37 -20.55
N LEU A 3 -19.68 7.82 -19.35
CA LEU A 3 -18.48 7.34 -18.67
C LEU A 3 -17.83 6.24 -19.53
N PRO A 4 -16.52 6.25 -19.76
CA PRO A 4 -15.86 5.20 -20.51
C PRO A 4 -15.99 3.86 -19.78
N ASP A 5 -16.17 2.77 -20.55
CA ASP A 5 -16.33 1.39 -20.07
C ASP A 5 -15.15 0.86 -19.23
N SER A 6 -14.05 1.57 -19.21
CA SER A 6 -12.85 1.27 -18.41
C SER A 6 -13.05 1.30 -16.88
N ILE A 7 -14.12 1.96 -16.37
CA ILE A 7 -14.43 1.96 -14.92
C ILE A 7 -15.13 0.65 -14.52
N ARG A 8 -15.72 -0.09 -15.47
CA ARG A 8 -16.34 -1.40 -15.18
C ARG A 8 -15.34 -2.54 -14.99
N ALA A 9 -14.11 -2.38 -15.48
CA ALA A 9 -13.07 -3.41 -15.40
C ALA A 9 -12.27 -3.39 -14.07
N LEU A 10 -12.48 -2.37 -13.22
CA LEU A 10 -11.66 -2.14 -12.02
C LEU A 10 -12.08 -2.97 -10.80
N VAL A 11 -13.06 -3.86 -10.92
CA VAL A 11 -13.59 -4.68 -9.82
C VAL A 11 -13.28 -6.17 -10.03
N LEU A 12 -12.20 -6.50 -10.69
CA LEU A 12 -11.66 -7.86 -10.67
C LEU A 12 -10.63 -8.00 -9.54
N ALA A 13 -11.11 -7.77 -8.31
CA ALA A 13 -10.54 -8.43 -7.14
C ALA A 13 -10.72 -9.94 -7.35
N VAL A 14 -9.68 -10.70 -7.16
CA VAL A 14 -9.74 -12.16 -7.14
C VAL A 14 -10.88 -12.56 -6.20
N PRO A 15 -11.95 -13.21 -6.66
CA PRO A 15 -13.00 -13.65 -5.76
C PRO A 15 -12.46 -14.84 -4.98
N LEU A 16 -12.02 -14.61 -3.74
CA LEU A 16 -12.02 -15.65 -2.74
C LEU A 16 -13.49 -15.88 -2.38
N ALA A 17 -14.12 -16.82 -3.08
CA ALA A 17 -15.48 -17.25 -2.79
C ALA A 17 -15.51 -17.94 -1.42
N PHE A 18 -16.02 -17.27 -0.41
CA PHE A 18 -16.33 -17.88 0.88
C PHE A 18 -17.86 -17.95 1.02
N ALA A 19 -18.40 -19.12 0.79
CA ALA A 19 -19.74 -19.48 1.25
C ALA A 19 -19.57 -20.65 2.24
N ASN A 20 -19.95 -20.41 3.51
CA ASN A 20 -20.86 -21.35 4.19
C ASN A 20 -21.32 -20.83 5.56
N PRO A 21 -22.61 -20.97 5.88
CA PRO A 21 -23.13 -20.72 7.20
C PRO A 21 -23.32 -22.05 7.95
N CYS A 22 -22.93 -22.13 9.18
CA CYS A 22 -23.69 -22.78 10.26
C CYS A 22 -22.84 -22.86 11.54
N CYS A 23 -23.23 -22.06 12.51
CA CYS A 23 -23.39 -22.42 13.93
C CYS A 23 -23.64 -21.13 14.70
N ALA A 24 -24.83 -21.03 15.26
CA ALA A 24 -25.23 -19.92 16.11
C ALA A 24 -24.67 -20.12 17.52
N ASP A 25 -23.47 -19.60 17.72
CA ASP A 25 -22.96 -19.18 19.02
C ASP A 25 -22.37 -17.79 18.81
N ALA A 26 -22.58 -16.89 19.78
CA ALA A 26 -22.31 -15.44 19.74
C ALA A 26 -21.32 -15.05 18.62
N VAL A 27 -21.85 -14.71 17.46
CA VAL A 27 -21.06 -14.36 16.27
C VAL A 27 -20.22 -13.16 16.64
N ALA A 28 -18.93 -13.35 16.85
CA ALA A 28 -17.99 -12.24 16.90
C ALA A 28 -18.27 -11.39 15.67
N ALA A 29 -18.55 -10.10 15.87
CA ALA A 29 -18.85 -9.21 14.76
C ALA A 29 -17.68 -9.26 13.78
N CYS A 30 -17.98 -9.48 12.50
CA CYS A 30 -16.97 -9.40 11.46
C CYS A 30 -16.74 -7.94 11.06
N PRO A 31 -15.53 -7.56 10.64
CA PRO A 31 -15.34 -6.27 10.00
C PRO A 31 -16.26 -6.17 8.78
N PRO A 32 -16.73 -4.96 8.41
CA PRO A 32 -17.60 -4.78 7.25
C PRO A 32 -17.02 -5.46 6.01
N ALA A 33 -17.88 -6.19 5.28
CA ALA A 33 -17.48 -6.74 4.01
C ALA A 33 -17.26 -5.61 2.99
N THR A 34 -16.31 -5.80 2.09
CA THR A 34 -16.11 -4.88 0.96
C THR A 34 -17.32 -4.98 0.06
N GLU A 35 -18.15 -3.93 0.02
CA GLU A 35 -19.31 -3.88 -0.87
C GLU A 35 -18.88 -3.48 -2.28
N GLN A 36 -19.51 -4.11 -3.29
CA GLN A 36 -19.36 -3.62 -4.67
C GLN A 36 -20.03 -2.25 -4.79
N PRO A 37 -19.30 -1.22 -5.28
CA PRO A 37 -19.86 0.11 -5.35
C PRO A 37 -21.07 0.16 -6.30
N SER A 38 -22.19 0.67 -5.82
CA SER A 38 -23.34 0.93 -6.65
C SER A 38 -23.08 2.11 -7.61
N PRO A 39 -23.81 2.22 -8.74
CA PRO A 39 -23.68 3.38 -9.62
C PRO A 39 -23.96 4.72 -8.93
N ALA A 40 -24.77 4.73 -7.88
CA ALA A 40 -25.02 5.94 -7.07
C ALA A 40 -23.78 6.31 -6.24
N MET A 41 -23.14 5.34 -5.59
CA MET A 41 -21.90 5.55 -4.85
C MET A 41 -20.77 6.06 -5.76
N VAL A 42 -20.62 5.48 -6.96
CA VAL A 42 -19.63 5.95 -7.95
C VAL A 42 -19.88 7.41 -8.32
N ARG A 43 -21.13 7.78 -8.62
CA ARG A 43 -21.46 9.18 -8.96
C ARG A 43 -21.18 10.12 -7.80
N ALA A 44 -21.52 9.72 -6.57
CA ALA A 44 -21.24 10.51 -5.37
C ALA A 44 -19.74 10.69 -5.15
N ALA A 45 -18.94 9.63 -5.27
CA ALA A 45 -17.49 9.67 -5.14
C ALA A 45 -16.86 10.60 -6.18
N VAL A 46 -17.29 10.53 -7.45
CA VAL A 46 -16.82 11.43 -8.51
C VAL A 46 -17.20 12.89 -8.23
N HIS A 47 -18.41 13.15 -7.74
CA HIS A 47 -18.87 14.50 -7.44
C HIS A 47 -18.11 15.12 -6.24
N ASN A 48 -17.79 14.29 -5.25
CA ASN A 48 -17.15 14.71 -4.00
C ASN A 48 -15.64 14.42 -3.98
N ALA A 49 -15.04 14.11 -5.15
CA ALA A 49 -13.61 13.77 -5.21
C ALA A 49 -12.74 14.87 -4.61
N ARG A 50 -11.92 14.51 -3.64
CA ARG A 50 -11.01 15.41 -2.93
C ARG A 50 -9.58 14.99 -3.19
N ASN A 51 -8.66 15.92 -3.01
CA ASN A 51 -7.25 15.61 -2.96
C ASN A 51 -6.93 14.86 -1.66
N HIS A 52 -6.17 13.80 -1.79
CA HIS A 52 -5.64 13.00 -0.69
C HIS A 52 -4.18 12.68 -0.96
N GLY A 53 -3.44 12.32 0.07
CA GLY A 53 -2.04 11.91 -0.03
C GLY A 53 -1.07 13.07 -0.13
N PHE A 54 0.10 12.82 -0.68
CA PHE A 54 1.21 13.76 -0.69
C PHE A 54 1.76 13.86 -2.10
N LEU A 55 1.81 15.07 -2.66
CA LEU A 55 2.17 15.32 -4.05
C LEU A 55 3.29 16.35 -4.16
N TRP A 56 4.32 16.02 -4.93
CA TRP A 56 5.38 16.94 -5.32
C TRP A 56 5.51 16.99 -6.83
N ARG A 57 5.82 18.17 -7.33
CA ARG A 57 6.28 18.38 -8.69
C ARG A 57 7.81 18.41 -8.68
N ILE A 58 8.44 17.65 -9.53
CA ILE A 58 9.90 17.64 -9.72
C ILE A 58 10.22 18.05 -11.15
N SER A 59 11.20 18.95 -11.33
CA SER A 59 11.52 19.51 -12.65
C SER A 59 13.03 19.52 -12.87
N LYS A 60 13.44 19.06 -14.06
CA LYS A 60 14.84 19.06 -14.53
C LYS A 60 14.84 18.95 -16.04
N GLY A 61 15.82 19.53 -16.73
CA GLY A 61 15.95 19.38 -18.19
C GLY A 61 14.77 19.92 -19.00
N GLY A 62 14.05 20.92 -18.50
CA GLY A 62 12.97 21.60 -19.24
C GLY A 62 11.60 20.91 -19.17
N HIS A 63 11.44 19.81 -18.44
CA HIS A 63 10.14 19.17 -18.23
C HIS A 63 9.92 18.77 -16.76
N ALA A 64 8.71 18.35 -16.44
CA ALA A 64 8.30 18.02 -15.09
C ALA A 64 7.76 16.59 -14.99
N SER A 65 7.99 15.99 -13.82
CA SER A 65 7.42 14.75 -13.33
C SER A 65 6.80 14.99 -11.95
N TYR A 66 6.17 13.98 -11.39
CA TYR A 66 5.52 14.07 -10.10
C TYR A 66 5.88 12.88 -9.22
N LEU A 67 5.99 13.13 -7.91
CA LEU A 67 6.06 12.10 -6.87
C LEU A 67 4.75 12.13 -6.10
N TYR A 68 4.17 10.97 -5.85
CA TYR A 68 2.92 10.85 -5.13
C TYR A 68 2.99 9.73 -4.09
N GLY A 69 2.66 10.07 -2.84
CA GLY A 69 2.61 9.12 -1.74
C GLY A 69 1.29 8.36 -1.70
N THR A 70 1.34 7.03 -1.80
CA THR A 70 0.19 6.12 -1.79
C THR A 70 -0.01 5.42 -0.45
N MET A 71 -1.12 4.67 -0.34
CA MET A 71 -1.40 3.72 0.73
C MET A 71 -1.88 2.39 0.16
N HIS A 72 -1.45 1.28 0.78
CA HIS A 72 -1.81 -0.09 0.38
C HIS A 72 -3.20 -0.54 0.87
N VAL A 73 -3.90 0.33 1.57
CA VAL A 73 -5.31 0.20 1.94
C VAL A 73 -6.00 1.55 1.73
N GLY A 74 -7.30 1.53 1.54
CA GLY A 74 -8.05 2.78 1.35
C GLY A 74 -9.53 2.60 1.62
N LYS A 75 -10.29 3.66 1.32
CA LYS A 75 -11.75 3.67 1.28
C LYS A 75 -12.20 3.87 -0.15
N PHE A 76 -13.43 3.46 -0.44
CA PHE A 76 -13.95 3.58 -1.81
C PHE A 76 -13.94 5.04 -2.33
N ASP A 77 -14.30 6.01 -1.50
CA ASP A 77 -14.30 7.43 -1.87
C ASP A 77 -12.90 7.99 -2.17
N TRP A 78 -11.84 7.38 -1.65
CA TRP A 78 -10.45 7.77 -1.95
C TRP A 78 -9.94 7.25 -3.30
N THR A 79 -10.68 6.32 -3.94
CA THR A 79 -10.30 5.74 -5.24
C THR A 79 -10.45 6.72 -6.41
N ILE A 80 -11.12 7.84 -6.19
CA ILE A 80 -11.28 8.88 -7.21
C ILE A 80 -10.28 9.99 -6.93
N PRO A 81 -9.24 10.16 -7.78
CA PRO A 81 -8.25 11.20 -7.59
C PRO A 81 -8.89 12.59 -7.58
N GLY A 82 -8.56 13.40 -6.59
CA GLY A 82 -8.98 14.79 -6.54
C GLY A 82 -8.37 15.65 -7.65
N PRO A 83 -8.77 16.93 -7.75
CA PRO A 83 -8.44 17.77 -8.89
C PRO A 83 -6.95 17.90 -9.20
N ASP A 84 -6.10 18.10 -8.19
CA ASP A 84 -4.66 18.31 -8.40
C ASP A 84 -3.94 17.00 -8.73
N VAL A 85 -4.28 15.90 -8.06
CA VAL A 85 -3.74 14.56 -8.37
C VAL A 85 -4.15 14.16 -9.78
N ALA A 86 -5.42 14.37 -10.15
CA ALA A 86 -5.92 14.09 -11.50
C ALA A 86 -5.24 15.00 -12.56
N LYS A 87 -4.94 16.26 -12.24
CA LYS A 87 -4.19 17.17 -13.12
C LYS A 87 -2.75 16.67 -13.33
N ALA A 88 -2.07 16.28 -12.26
CA ALA A 88 -0.72 15.73 -12.34
C ALA A 88 -0.69 14.42 -13.16
N LEU A 89 -1.64 13.51 -12.92
CA LEU A 89 -1.79 12.29 -13.73
C LEU A 89 -1.98 12.59 -15.22
N ARG A 90 -2.83 13.57 -15.57
CA ARG A 90 -3.03 13.94 -16.98
C ARG A 90 -1.81 14.60 -17.63
N ALA A 91 -0.98 15.29 -16.84
CA ALA A 91 0.22 15.97 -17.34
C ALA A 91 1.39 15.02 -17.65
N THR A 92 1.27 13.74 -17.31
CA THR A 92 2.32 12.72 -17.46
C THR A 92 1.95 11.69 -18.54
N ASP A 93 2.95 11.03 -19.11
CA ASP A 93 2.80 9.95 -20.08
C ASP A 93 3.12 8.57 -19.50
N THR A 94 3.88 8.53 -18.42
CA THR A 94 4.32 7.30 -17.75
C THR A 94 3.85 7.30 -16.30
N LEU A 95 3.26 6.19 -15.88
CA LEU A 95 2.94 5.90 -14.47
C LEU A 95 4.00 4.90 -13.96
N ALA A 96 4.73 5.29 -12.93
CA ALA A 96 5.71 4.43 -12.28
C ALA A 96 5.19 4.05 -10.88
N LEU A 97 5.07 2.76 -10.62
CA LEU A 97 4.59 2.17 -9.37
C LEU A 97 5.70 1.35 -8.73
N GLU A 98 5.63 1.07 -7.44
CA GLU A 98 6.52 0.08 -6.83
C GLU A 98 6.42 -1.23 -7.60
N LEU A 99 5.21 -1.79 -7.72
CA LEU A 99 4.88 -2.92 -8.59
C LEU A 99 3.55 -2.68 -9.31
N ASP A 100 3.47 -3.05 -10.58
CA ASP A 100 2.20 -3.08 -11.32
C ASP A 100 1.48 -4.41 -11.06
N PHE A 101 0.64 -4.46 -10.05
CA PHE A 101 -0.15 -5.66 -9.74
C PHE A 101 -1.23 -6.01 -10.76
N LEU A 102 -1.44 -5.21 -11.81
CA LEU A 102 -2.30 -5.59 -12.94
C LEU A 102 -1.54 -6.40 -14.00
N ASP A 103 -0.21 -6.39 -13.96
CA ASP A 103 0.62 -7.31 -14.76
C ASP A 103 0.50 -8.73 -14.22
N ALA A 104 0.16 -9.67 -15.10
CA ALA A 104 -0.08 -11.08 -14.73
C ALA A 104 1.20 -11.81 -14.30
N ASP A 105 2.36 -11.49 -14.90
CA ASP A 105 3.65 -12.07 -14.51
C ASP A 105 4.04 -11.61 -13.11
N ILE A 106 3.92 -10.33 -12.81
CA ILE A 106 4.19 -9.77 -11.48
C ILE A 106 3.32 -10.46 -10.43
N ARG A 107 2.00 -10.55 -10.65
CA ARG A 107 1.10 -11.23 -9.70
C ARG A 107 1.49 -12.69 -9.47
N ASN A 108 1.82 -13.40 -10.55
CA ASN A 108 2.21 -14.80 -10.46
C ASN A 108 3.52 -14.99 -9.67
N ARG A 109 4.51 -14.13 -9.91
CA ARG A 109 5.80 -14.15 -9.19
C ARG A 109 5.62 -13.81 -7.72
N VAL A 110 4.83 -12.76 -7.40
CA VAL A 110 4.48 -12.42 -6.00
C VAL A 110 3.78 -13.59 -5.32
N SER A 111 2.73 -14.14 -5.94
CA SER A 111 1.98 -15.26 -5.36
C SER A 111 2.86 -16.48 -5.08
N LYS A 112 3.73 -16.85 -6.03
CA LYS A 112 4.70 -17.93 -5.84
C LYS A 112 5.71 -17.65 -4.74
N GLY A 113 6.19 -16.39 -4.66
CA GLY A 113 7.18 -16.01 -3.67
C GLY A 113 6.62 -15.90 -2.24
N MET A 114 5.34 -15.55 -2.10
CA MET A 114 4.65 -15.53 -0.80
C MET A 114 4.33 -16.94 -0.28
N ALA A 115 4.26 -17.93 -1.18
CA ALA A 115 3.98 -19.31 -0.79
C ALA A 115 5.09 -19.87 0.10
N LYS A 116 4.70 -20.73 1.05
CA LYS A 116 5.62 -21.39 1.95
C LYS A 116 6.57 -22.30 1.19
N GLN A 117 7.81 -21.86 1.00
CA GLN A 117 8.82 -22.59 0.22
C GLN A 117 9.51 -23.70 1.04
N HIS A 118 9.60 -23.54 2.37
CA HIS A 118 10.17 -24.52 3.29
C HIS A 118 9.24 -24.69 4.48
N VAL A 119 9.12 -25.92 4.96
CA VAL A 119 8.28 -26.23 6.14
C VAL A 119 9.02 -25.78 7.40
N MET A 120 9.07 -24.48 7.65
CA MET A 120 9.35 -24.00 8.99
C MET A 120 8.06 -24.15 9.81
N ALA A 121 8.05 -25.08 10.76
CA ALA A 121 6.94 -25.18 11.69
C ALA A 121 7.08 -24.09 12.75
N LEU A 122 6.14 -23.16 12.76
CA LEU A 122 5.98 -22.25 13.91
C LEU A 122 5.61 -23.06 15.17
N PRO A 123 6.03 -22.61 16.35
CA PRO A 123 5.55 -23.18 17.61
C PRO A 123 4.01 -23.18 17.67
N ALA A 124 3.44 -24.29 18.15
CA ALA A 124 1.99 -24.48 18.21
C ALA A 124 1.22 -23.30 18.88
N PRO A 125 1.74 -22.65 19.94
CA PRO A 125 1.09 -21.46 20.51
C PRO A 125 0.97 -20.29 19.54
N LEU A 126 1.97 -20.04 18.66
CA LEU A 126 1.90 -18.97 17.67
C LEU A 126 0.91 -19.32 16.55
N VAL A 127 0.87 -20.58 16.12
CA VAL A 127 -0.13 -21.03 15.12
C VAL A 127 -1.55 -20.83 15.67
N LYS A 128 -1.77 -21.12 16.96
CA LYS A 128 -3.05 -20.89 17.62
C LYS A 128 -3.43 -19.39 17.56
N ARG A 129 -2.52 -18.51 17.95
CA ARG A 129 -2.72 -17.05 17.92
C ARG A 129 -3.00 -16.56 16.48
N LEU A 130 -2.25 -17.02 15.48
CA LEU A 130 -2.50 -16.67 14.07
C LEU A 130 -3.92 -17.08 13.64
N ARG A 131 -4.40 -18.24 14.07
CA ARG A 131 -5.76 -18.70 13.80
C ARG A 131 -6.80 -17.79 14.47
N GLU A 132 -6.60 -17.45 15.73
CA GLU A 132 -7.48 -16.54 16.47
C GLU A 132 -7.55 -15.17 15.82
N GLN A 133 -6.43 -14.63 15.34
CA GLN A 133 -6.42 -13.34 14.63
C GLN A 133 -7.07 -13.43 13.23
N ALA A 134 -6.91 -14.53 12.53
CA ALA A 134 -7.63 -14.76 11.28
C ALA A 134 -9.16 -14.81 11.50
N GLU A 135 -9.60 -15.53 12.53
CA GLU A 135 -11.00 -15.58 12.94
C GLU A 135 -11.55 -14.21 13.34
N ALA A 136 -10.75 -13.40 14.07
CA ALA A 136 -11.13 -12.04 14.48
C ALA A 136 -11.37 -11.09 13.30
N VAL A 137 -10.76 -11.33 12.14
CA VAL A 137 -11.02 -10.58 10.90
C VAL A 137 -11.87 -11.36 9.90
N CYS A 138 -12.47 -12.47 10.34
CA CYS A 138 -13.39 -13.33 9.57
C CYS A 138 -12.78 -13.87 8.27
N ILE A 139 -11.53 -14.30 8.31
CA ILE A 139 -10.92 -15.09 7.24
C ILE A 139 -10.56 -16.47 7.75
N SER A 140 -10.70 -17.47 6.88
CA SER A 140 -10.25 -18.83 7.23
C SER A 140 -8.74 -18.85 7.37
N TYR A 141 -8.23 -19.42 8.46
CA TYR A 141 -6.79 -19.62 8.62
C TYR A 141 -6.21 -20.48 7.48
N ASP A 142 -6.98 -21.40 6.92
CA ASP A 142 -6.54 -22.24 5.79
C ASP A 142 -6.15 -21.40 4.56
N ALA A 143 -6.75 -20.22 4.40
CA ALA A 143 -6.36 -19.27 3.36
C ALA A 143 -4.96 -18.66 3.59
N LEU A 144 -4.51 -18.59 4.85
CA LEU A 144 -3.20 -18.06 5.24
C LEU A 144 -2.14 -19.15 5.39
N ALA A 145 -2.56 -20.38 5.75
CA ALA A 145 -1.65 -21.46 6.14
C ALA A 145 -0.64 -21.86 5.04
N GLY A 146 -0.98 -21.59 3.77
CA GLY A 146 -0.08 -21.82 2.63
C GLY A 146 0.98 -20.74 2.43
N LEU A 147 0.88 -19.60 3.12
CA LEU A 147 1.85 -18.49 3.05
C LEU A 147 3.00 -18.71 4.03
N ALA A 148 4.17 -18.16 3.72
CA ALA A 148 5.23 -18.06 4.71
C ALA A 148 4.77 -17.17 5.90
N PRO A 149 5.29 -17.42 7.13
CA PRO A 149 4.78 -16.78 8.34
C PRO A 149 4.76 -15.25 8.29
N GLU A 150 5.75 -14.65 7.67
CA GLU A 150 5.89 -13.20 7.51
C GLU A 150 4.74 -12.62 6.67
N PHE A 151 4.32 -13.35 5.63
CA PHE A 151 3.20 -12.94 4.76
C PHE A 151 1.83 -13.23 5.40
N GLN A 152 1.76 -14.21 6.32
CA GLN A 152 0.56 -14.37 7.15
C GLN A 152 0.35 -13.12 8.02
N ILE A 153 1.41 -12.65 8.70
CA ILE A 153 1.40 -11.42 9.50
C ILE A 153 1.05 -10.22 8.62
N ALA A 154 1.75 -10.00 7.52
CA ALA A 154 1.49 -8.87 6.62
C ALA A 154 0.03 -8.85 6.13
N THR A 155 -0.56 -10.02 5.86
CA THR A 155 -1.97 -10.12 5.51
C THR A 155 -2.88 -9.71 6.66
N LEU A 156 -2.64 -10.21 7.87
CA LEU A 156 -3.43 -9.86 9.05
C LEU A 156 -3.34 -8.37 9.37
N THR A 157 -2.15 -7.78 9.28
CA THR A 157 -1.92 -6.33 9.46
C THR A 157 -2.80 -5.48 8.52
N LEU A 158 -2.92 -5.87 7.25
CA LEU A 158 -3.82 -5.18 6.32
C LEU A 158 -5.29 -5.42 6.67
N MET A 159 -5.65 -6.63 7.09
CA MET A 159 -7.04 -7.01 7.36
C MET A 159 -7.63 -6.33 8.61
N VAL A 160 -6.82 -6.00 9.62
CA VAL A 160 -7.32 -5.26 10.81
C VAL A 160 -7.85 -3.87 10.45
N GLY A 161 -7.38 -3.28 9.34
CA GLY A 161 -7.88 -1.99 8.84
C GLY A 161 -9.35 -2.00 8.46
N ARG A 162 -9.92 -3.16 8.12
CA ARG A 162 -11.33 -3.29 7.74
C ARG A 162 -12.31 -2.87 8.83
N TRP A 163 -11.90 -2.96 10.10
CA TRP A 163 -12.67 -2.44 11.22
C TRP A 163 -12.85 -0.91 11.20
N ASP A 164 -12.00 -0.19 10.46
CA ASP A 164 -12.06 1.26 10.25
C ASP A 164 -12.48 1.63 8.82
N GLY A 165 -12.99 0.65 8.06
CA GLY A 165 -13.43 0.81 6.66
C GLY A 165 -12.27 0.94 5.66
N LEU A 166 -11.05 0.56 6.08
CA LEU A 166 -9.88 0.50 5.21
C LEU A 166 -9.80 -0.90 4.58
N ASP A 167 -9.69 -0.97 3.27
CA ASP A 167 -9.63 -2.25 2.57
C ASP A 167 -8.52 -2.23 1.51
N ALA A 168 -7.80 -3.34 1.38
CA ALA A 168 -6.78 -3.54 0.35
C ALA A 168 -7.36 -3.54 -1.07
N ALA A 169 -8.65 -3.84 -1.23
CA ALA A 169 -9.36 -3.72 -2.51
C ALA A 169 -9.41 -2.26 -3.02
N TYR A 170 -9.24 -1.30 -2.13
CA TYR A 170 -9.18 0.13 -2.42
C TYR A 170 -7.76 0.70 -2.24
N ALA A 171 -6.74 -0.15 -2.30
CA ALA A 171 -5.34 0.27 -2.30
C ALA A 171 -5.09 1.29 -3.41
N ILE A 172 -4.49 2.42 -3.06
CA ILE A 172 -4.30 3.54 -3.98
C ILE A 172 -3.37 3.16 -5.14
N ASP A 173 -2.38 2.30 -4.89
CA ASP A 173 -1.48 1.78 -5.92
C ASP A 173 -2.24 1.02 -7.01
N GLY A 174 -3.14 0.11 -6.61
CA GLY A 174 -3.97 -0.66 -7.53
C GLY A 174 -4.96 0.22 -8.31
N VAL A 175 -5.53 1.23 -7.65
CA VAL A 175 -6.39 2.23 -8.29
C VAL A 175 -5.64 3.00 -9.38
N LEU A 176 -4.43 3.48 -9.05
CA LEU A 176 -3.60 4.21 -10.00
C LEU A 176 -3.16 3.32 -11.17
N ALA A 177 -2.81 2.05 -10.91
CA ALA A 177 -2.52 1.08 -11.97
C ALA A 177 -3.71 0.97 -12.95
N GLY A 178 -4.94 0.80 -12.42
CA GLY A 178 -6.16 0.77 -13.22
C GLY A 178 -6.38 2.03 -14.06
N ILE A 179 -6.15 3.21 -13.48
CA ILE A 179 -6.22 4.49 -14.18
C ILE A 179 -5.16 4.57 -15.28
N GLY A 180 -3.92 4.17 -15.00
CA GLY A 180 -2.82 4.17 -15.96
C GLY A 180 -3.11 3.29 -17.17
N HIS A 181 -3.46 2.03 -16.95
CA HIS A 181 -3.84 1.09 -18.02
C HIS A 181 -5.08 1.56 -18.77
N GLY A 182 -6.13 2.01 -18.07
CA GLY A 182 -7.34 2.54 -18.69
C GLY A 182 -7.10 3.77 -19.56
N ALA A 183 -6.15 4.62 -19.18
CA ALA A 183 -5.72 5.78 -19.94
C ALA A 183 -4.64 5.45 -21.02
N LYS A 184 -4.28 4.17 -21.16
CA LYS A 184 -3.23 3.70 -22.10
C LYS A 184 -1.88 4.37 -21.87
N LYS A 185 -1.56 4.71 -20.63
CA LYS A 185 -0.22 5.17 -20.25
C LYS A 185 0.76 4.01 -20.25
N GLU A 186 2.03 4.30 -20.40
CA GLU A 186 3.07 3.34 -20.04
C GLU A 186 3.04 3.16 -18.51
N VAL A 187 2.82 1.94 -18.04
CA VAL A 187 2.87 1.59 -16.61
C VAL A 187 4.14 0.77 -16.38
N VAL A 188 4.98 1.22 -15.47
CA VAL A 188 6.27 0.58 -15.16
C VAL A 188 6.40 0.29 -13.67
N SER A 189 7.00 -0.86 -13.35
CA SER A 189 7.39 -1.21 -11.99
C SER A 189 8.77 -0.66 -11.68
N LEU A 190 8.90 0.06 -10.57
CA LEU A 190 10.17 0.59 -10.05
C LEU A 190 10.98 -0.48 -9.33
N GLU A 191 10.35 -1.56 -8.90
CA GLU A 191 10.97 -2.68 -8.21
C GLU A 191 10.63 -4.01 -8.90
N THR A 192 11.13 -5.10 -8.33
CA THR A 192 10.79 -6.45 -8.77
C THR A 192 10.02 -7.19 -7.67
N PRO A 193 9.18 -8.18 -8.01
CA PRO A 193 8.54 -9.02 -7.01
C PRO A 193 9.53 -9.59 -6.00
N GLU A 194 10.67 -10.08 -6.47
CA GLU A 194 11.68 -10.72 -5.63
C GLU A 194 12.30 -9.73 -4.64
N SER A 195 12.61 -8.49 -5.08
CA SER A 195 13.18 -7.48 -4.18
C SER A 195 12.20 -7.12 -3.06
N GLN A 196 10.90 -6.95 -3.37
CA GLN A 196 9.90 -6.65 -2.35
C GLN A 196 9.63 -7.82 -1.39
N LEU A 197 9.55 -9.04 -1.91
CA LEU A 197 9.36 -10.23 -1.07
C LEU A 197 10.53 -10.42 -0.10
N GLN A 198 11.76 -10.15 -0.55
CA GLN A 198 12.95 -10.27 0.27
C GLN A 198 12.95 -9.30 1.47
N LEU A 199 12.26 -8.15 1.37
CA LEU A 199 12.18 -7.18 2.47
C LEU A 199 11.54 -7.76 3.73
N LEU A 200 10.56 -8.64 3.57
CA LEU A 200 9.84 -9.27 4.68
C LEU A 200 10.45 -10.60 5.11
N GLN A 201 11.40 -11.14 4.37
CA GLN A 201 12.05 -12.40 4.74
C GLN A 201 13.00 -12.19 5.93
N MET A 202 12.86 -13.04 6.93
CA MET A 202 13.75 -13.08 8.09
C MET A 202 15.00 -13.94 7.76
N LYS A 203 16.11 -13.66 8.44
CA LYS A 203 17.40 -14.32 8.20
C LYS A 203 17.37 -15.80 8.54
N ASP A 204 16.62 -16.15 9.58
CA ASP A 204 16.52 -17.52 10.08
C ASP A 204 15.20 -17.79 10.82
N ALA A 205 15.02 -19.05 11.23
CA ALA A 205 13.83 -19.51 11.92
C ALA A 205 13.60 -18.81 13.27
N GLN A 206 14.66 -18.44 14.00
CA GLN A 206 14.55 -17.77 15.28
C GLN A 206 14.06 -16.33 15.11
N GLU A 207 14.58 -15.61 14.12
CA GLU A 207 14.14 -14.26 13.76
C GLU A 207 12.68 -14.28 13.30
N THR A 208 12.28 -15.26 12.46
CA THR A 208 10.88 -15.44 12.05
C THR A 208 9.94 -15.65 13.24
N VAL A 209 10.31 -16.53 14.20
CA VAL A 209 9.50 -16.79 15.41
C VAL A 209 9.37 -15.51 16.25
N THR A 210 10.45 -14.74 16.38
CA THR A 210 10.46 -13.48 17.12
C THR A 210 9.56 -12.45 16.44
N PHE A 211 9.72 -12.24 15.13
CA PHE A 211 8.90 -11.34 14.33
C PHE A 211 7.41 -11.68 14.43
N VAL A 212 7.04 -12.95 14.23
CA VAL A 212 5.62 -13.38 14.32
C VAL A 212 5.05 -13.14 15.72
N ARG A 213 5.84 -13.36 16.78
CA ARG A 213 5.39 -13.12 18.15
C ARG A 213 5.14 -11.65 18.41
N GLU A 214 6.12 -10.79 18.08
CA GLU A 214 6.05 -9.35 18.31
C GLU A 214 4.90 -8.72 17.50
N SER A 215 4.75 -9.09 16.22
CA SER A 215 3.65 -8.61 15.40
C SER A 215 2.27 -9.07 15.89
N LEU A 216 2.15 -10.30 16.40
CA LEU A 216 0.90 -10.75 17.02
C LEU A 216 0.59 -9.95 18.28
N ASP A 217 1.59 -9.62 19.10
CA ASP A 217 1.41 -8.77 20.29
C ASP A 217 0.88 -7.37 19.89
N GLU A 218 1.33 -6.82 18.76
CA GLU A 218 0.84 -5.54 18.24
C GLU A 218 -0.59 -5.61 17.72
N ILE A 219 -0.93 -6.67 16.99
CA ILE A 219 -2.28 -6.91 16.49
C ILE A 219 -3.25 -7.11 17.67
N GLU A 220 -2.92 -7.97 18.64
CA GLU A 220 -3.75 -8.31 19.79
C GLU A 220 -3.98 -7.14 20.74
N THR A 221 -2.97 -6.30 20.92
CA THR A 221 -3.09 -5.06 21.72
C THR A 221 -3.80 -3.92 20.97
N GLY A 222 -4.06 -4.11 19.68
CA GLY A 222 -4.67 -3.11 18.80
C GLY A 222 -3.76 -1.94 18.46
N ARG A 223 -2.45 -2.04 18.72
CA ARG A 223 -1.46 -1.01 18.34
C ARG A 223 -1.41 -0.85 16.83
N GLU A 224 -1.32 -1.97 16.11
CA GLU A 224 -1.30 -1.99 14.66
C GLU A 224 -2.53 -1.31 14.03
N ARG A 225 -3.73 -1.62 14.54
CA ARG A 225 -4.96 -0.96 14.07
C ARG A 225 -4.95 0.55 14.35
N LYS A 226 -4.46 0.98 15.51
CA LYS A 226 -4.36 2.42 15.86
C LYS A 226 -3.39 3.14 14.95
N LEU A 227 -2.23 2.53 14.69
CA LEU A 227 -1.23 3.06 13.77
C LEU A 227 -1.80 3.21 12.35
N LEU A 228 -2.38 2.15 11.79
CA LEU A 228 -2.97 2.16 10.46
C LEU A 228 -4.08 3.21 10.33
N LYS A 229 -4.93 3.32 11.35
CA LYS A 229 -5.98 4.35 11.40
C LYS A 229 -5.41 5.77 11.44
N ARG A 230 -4.35 6.01 12.20
CA ARG A 230 -3.69 7.33 12.26
C ARG A 230 -3.03 7.66 10.93
N LEU A 231 -2.25 6.73 10.37
CA LEU A 231 -1.63 6.88 9.05
C LEU A 231 -2.66 7.20 7.96
N SER A 232 -3.75 6.45 7.93
CA SER A 232 -4.79 6.64 6.92
C SER A 232 -5.50 8.00 7.04
N ARG A 233 -5.70 8.50 8.26
CA ARG A 233 -6.23 9.85 8.50
C ARG A 233 -5.24 10.92 8.01
N VAL A 234 -3.99 10.84 8.43
CA VAL A 234 -2.93 11.78 8.04
C VAL A 234 -2.78 11.83 6.52
N TRP A 235 -2.87 10.67 5.86
CA TRP A 235 -2.85 10.58 4.41
C TRP A 235 -4.11 11.19 3.78
N ALA A 236 -5.29 10.88 4.30
CA ALA A 236 -6.56 11.39 3.76
C ALA A 236 -6.69 12.91 3.90
N ASP A 237 -6.15 13.47 4.97
CA ASP A 237 -6.15 14.90 5.25
C ASP A 237 -4.99 15.64 4.56
N SER A 238 -4.09 14.92 3.87
CA SER A 238 -2.86 15.47 3.29
C SER A 238 -2.02 16.25 4.31
N ASP A 239 -1.97 15.76 5.55
CA ASP A 239 -1.27 16.43 6.64
C ASP A 239 0.24 16.17 6.56
N TYR A 240 0.92 16.99 5.75
CA TYR A 240 2.37 16.92 5.58
C TYR A 240 3.12 17.12 6.89
N SER A 241 2.63 18.01 7.74
CA SER A 241 3.29 18.33 9.01
C SER A 241 3.27 17.15 9.97
N GLU A 242 2.12 16.48 10.11
CA GLU A 242 2.02 15.29 10.96
C GLU A 242 2.84 14.14 10.36
N MET A 243 2.86 13.98 9.02
CA MET A 243 3.63 12.92 8.37
C MET A 243 5.14 13.13 8.47
N GLU A 244 5.64 14.36 8.41
CA GLU A 244 7.07 14.67 8.61
C GLU A 244 7.59 14.15 9.97
N HIS A 245 6.73 14.08 10.99
CA HIS A 245 7.05 13.59 12.33
C HIS A 245 6.65 12.11 12.54
N TYR A 246 6.39 11.35 11.45
CA TYR A 246 5.94 9.95 11.51
C TYR A 246 6.80 9.10 12.45
N ARG A 247 8.12 9.21 12.38
CA ARG A 247 9.06 8.41 13.17
C ARG A 247 8.99 8.68 14.68
N GLU A 248 8.42 9.81 15.08
CA GLU A 248 8.26 10.18 16.48
C GLU A 248 6.97 9.61 17.09
N TRP A 249 5.93 9.41 16.26
CA TRP A 249 4.63 9.02 16.76
C TRP A 249 4.16 7.62 16.32
N CYS A 250 4.87 6.93 15.44
CA CYS A 250 4.41 5.66 14.89
C CYS A 250 4.39 4.50 15.91
N ASP A 251 5.07 4.64 17.05
CA ASP A 251 5.27 3.53 18.02
C ASP A 251 5.84 2.26 17.36
N CYS A 252 6.64 2.43 16.30
CA CYS A 252 7.15 1.40 15.42
C CYS A 252 8.68 1.38 15.31
N MET A 253 9.38 2.05 16.23
CA MET A 253 10.84 2.18 16.26
C MET A 253 11.42 2.04 17.66
N ASN A 254 10.73 1.32 18.53
CA ASN A 254 11.07 1.19 19.96
C ASN A 254 12.21 0.20 20.17
N THR A 255 12.26 -0.87 19.37
CA THR A 255 13.29 -1.91 19.44
C THR A 255 14.30 -1.77 18.32
N GLU A 256 15.45 -2.43 18.46
CA GLU A 256 16.47 -2.48 17.38
C GLU A 256 15.90 -3.19 16.14
N ASN A 257 15.18 -4.29 16.31
CA ASN A 257 14.56 -5.03 15.23
C ASN A 257 13.56 -4.17 14.44
N GLU A 258 12.73 -3.38 15.13
CA GLU A 258 11.81 -2.45 14.46
C GLU A 258 12.56 -1.39 13.66
N ARG A 259 13.62 -0.80 14.21
CA ARG A 259 14.45 0.18 13.51
C ARG A 259 15.15 -0.42 12.29
N GLU A 260 15.70 -1.62 12.39
CA GLU A 260 16.31 -2.33 11.26
C GLU A 260 15.28 -2.66 10.18
N LEU A 261 14.07 -3.11 10.59
CA LEU A 261 12.98 -3.38 9.67
C LEU A 261 12.57 -2.09 8.93
N MET A 262 12.32 -1.00 9.65
CA MET A 262 11.94 0.29 9.06
C MET A 262 13.02 0.82 8.11
N LYS A 263 14.28 0.69 8.48
CA LYS A 263 15.39 1.03 7.60
C LYS A 263 15.36 0.20 6.30
N ARG A 264 15.17 -1.10 6.42
CA ARG A 264 15.16 -2.04 5.28
C ARG A 264 13.98 -1.80 4.34
N ILE A 265 12.78 -1.57 4.90
CA ILE A 265 11.57 -1.40 4.10
C ILE A 265 11.39 0.01 3.53
N LEU A 266 12.11 1.02 4.03
CA LEU A 266 12.03 2.42 3.59
C LEU A 266 13.38 2.94 3.10
N ASP A 267 14.31 3.20 4.04
CA ASP A 267 15.51 3.98 3.77
C ASP A 267 16.42 3.33 2.73
N ASP A 268 16.62 2.02 2.82
CA ASP A 268 17.51 1.27 1.92
C ASP A 268 16.92 1.11 0.49
N ARG A 269 15.62 1.30 0.32
CA ARG A 269 14.94 1.24 -0.98
C ARG A 269 14.98 2.58 -1.73
N ASN A 270 14.90 3.68 -1.01
CA ASN A 270 14.74 5.01 -1.58
C ASN A 270 15.79 5.41 -2.61
N PRO A 271 17.11 5.12 -2.43
CA PRO A 271 18.11 5.43 -3.46
C PRO A 271 17.83 4.76 -4.79
N ASN A 272 17.46 3.47 -4.79
CA ASN A 272 17.14 2.74 -6.02
C ASN A 272 15.84 3.25 -6.67
N LEU A 273 14.81 3.55 -5.88
CA LEU A 273 13.58 4.16 -6.39
C LEU A 273 13.88 5.51 -7.06
N ALA A 274 14.66 6.37 -6.42
CA ALA A 274 15.08 7.66 -6.97
C ALA A 274 15.87 7.52 -8.26
N ASP A 275 16.83 6.58 -8.34
CA ASP A 275 17.63 6.32 -9.54
C ASP A 275 16.76 5.86 -10.72
N ARG A 276 15.77 5.01 -10.47
CA ARG A 276 14.85 4.55 -11.51
C ARG A 276 13.91 5.65 -12.00
N ILE A 277 13.43 6.51 -11.09
CA ILE A 277 12.63 7.69 -11.46
C ILE A 277 13.47 8.67 -12.27
N ASP A 278 14.71 8.97 -11.85
CA ASP A 278 15.64 9.84 -12.58
C ASP A 278 15.96 9.27 -13.98
N ALA A 279 16.20 7.97 -14.07
CA ALA A 279 16.46 7.31 -15.34
C ALA A 279 15.26 7.40 -16.33
N LEU A 280 14.03 7.31 -15.85
CA LEU A 280 12.83 7.50 -16.69
C LEU A 280 12.73 8.95 -17.13
N HIS A 281 12.87 9.90 -16.22
CA HIS A 281 12.80 11.33 -16.50
C HIS A 281 13.89 11.77 -17.48
N THR A 282 15.15 11.36 -17.25
CA THR A 282 16.30 11.71 -18.11
C THR A 282 16.14 11.18 -19.55
N ARG A 283 15.40 10.08 -19.75
CA ARG A 283 15.00 9.59 -21.07
C ARG A 283 13.85 10.38 -21.73
N GLY A 284 13.45 11.50 -21.12
CA GLY A 284 12.42 12.39 -21.64
C GLY A 284 10.98 12.03 -21.25
N LYS A 285 10.79 11.06 -20.35
CA LYS A 285 9.45 10.70 -19.86
C LYS A 285 8.95 11.72 -18.84
N ARG A 286 7.67 12.06 -18.91
CA ARG A 286 6.97 12.79 -17.86
C ARG A 286 6.33 11.77 -16.94
N VAL A 287 6.96 11.52 -15.81
CA VAL A 287 6.64 10.43 -14.91
C VAL A 287 5.68 10.88 -13.81
N PHE A 288 4.64 10.11 -13.54
CA PHE A 288 3.91 10.14 -12.28
C PHE A 288 4.39 8.93 -11.47
N ALA A 289 5.31 9.17 -10.52
CA ALA A 289 5.85 8.11 -9.67
C ALA A 289 5.01 8.02 -8.40
N ALA A 290 4.30 6.91 -8.23
CA ALA A 290 3.44 6.64 -7.10
C ALA A 290 4.00 5.47 -6.29
N VAL A 291 4.45 5.78 -5.08
CA VAL A 291 5.04 4.83 -4.12
C VAL A 291 4.48 5.09 -2.73
N GLY A 292 4.64 4.16 -1.81
CA GLY A 292 4.13 4.28 -0.44
C GLY A 292 4.51 5.61 0.21
N SER A 293 3.58 6.23 0.92
CA SER A 293 3.72 7.60 1.46
C SER A 293 4.96 7.80 2.33
N LEU A 294 5.36 6.78 3.06
CA LEU A 294 6.52 6.89 3.95
C LEU A 294 7.85 7.06 3.20
N HIS A 295 7.90 6.69 1.93
CA HIS A 295 9.04 6.94 1.05
C HIS A 295 9.24 8.42 0.70
N MET A 296 8.27 9.28 1.01
CA MET A 296 8.31 10.70 0.66
C MET A 296 8.97 11.57 1.75
N PHE A 297 9.15 11.04 2.95
CA PHE A 297 9.51 11.85 4.12
C PHE A 297 10.87 11.48 4.71
N GLY A 298 11.45 12.43 5.45
CA GLY A 298 12.76 12.28 6.08
C GLY A 298 13.94 12.63 5.17
N SER A 299 15.16 12.54 5.72
CA SER A 299 16.38 12.89 5.02
C SER A 299 16.72 11.96 3.84
N THR A 300 16.19 10.74 3.85
CA THR A 300 16.31 9.76 2.78
C THR A 300 15.05 9.69 1.91
N GLY A 301 14.09 10.60 2.11
CA GLY A 301 12.85 10.65 1.34
C GLY A 301 13.07 10.99 -0.14
N LEU A 302 12.21 10.49 -1.01
CA LEU A 302 12.34 10.69 -2.46
C LEU A 302 12.41 12.16 -2.88
N PRO A 303 11.63 13.11 -2.31
CA PRO A 303 11.78 14.52 -2.63
C PRO A 303 13.18 15.05 -2.33
N MET A 304 13.79 14.65 -1.21
CA MET A 304 15.16 15.04 -0.86
C MET A 304 16.16 14.43 -1.84
N LEU A 305 16.09 13.13 -2.08
CA LEU A 305 16.98 12.43 -3.01
C LEU A 305 16.88 12.96 -4.44
N MET A 306 15.71 13.40 -4.89
CA MET A 306 15.56 14.03 -6.20
C MET A 306 16.16 15.44 -6.21
N SER A 307 16.04 16.20 -5.10
CA SER A 307 16.72 17.49 -4.97
C SER A 307 18.24 17.35 -5.07
N GLU A 308 18.83 16.34 -4.42
CA GLU A 308 20.26 16.01 -4.51
C GLU A 308 20.71 15.64 -5.92
N ARG A 309 19.79 15.09 -6.74
CA ARG A 309 20.00 14.80 -8.17
C ARG A 309 19.82 16.02 -9.08
N GLY A 310 19.63 17.21 -8.49
CA GLY A 310 19.53 18.49 -9.21
C GLY A 310 18.14 18.78 -9.78
N TYR A 311 17.09 18.18 -9.22
CA TYR A 311 15.71 18.58 -9.52
C TYR A 311 15.30 19.80 -8.69
N LEU A 312 14.54 20.70 -9.31
CA LEU A 312 13.69 21.60 -8.56
C LEU A 312 12.49 20.80 -8.02
N VAL A 313 12.34 20.76 -6.71
CA VAL A 313 11.30 20.00 -6.01
C VAL A 313 10.32 20.96 -5.35
N GLU A 314 9.06 20.90 -5.75
CA GLU A 314 8.00 21.78 -5.27
C GLU A 314 6.89 20.93 -4.64
N ARG A 315 6.61 21.13 -3.34
CA ARG A 315 5.47 20.51 -2.69
C ARG A 315 4.17 21.14 -3.22
N ILE A 316 3.22 20.32 -3.61
CA ILE A 316 1.88 20.77 -3.99
C ILE A 316 1.00 20.65 -2.76
N GLY A 317 0.53 21.77 -2.24
CA GLY A 317 -0.45 21.78 -1.16
C GLY A 317 -1.77 21.19 -1.67
N LEU A 318 -2.16 20.05 -1.12
CA LEU A 318 -3.43 19.39 -1.42
C LEU A 318 -4.47 19.81 -0.37
N GLU A 319 -4.61 21.11 -0.15
CA GLU A 319 -5.59 21.61 0.82
C GLU A 319 -6.99 21.13 0.46
N SER A 320 -7.70 20.61 1.47
CA SER A 320 -9.11 20.24 1.34
C SER A 320 -9.93 21.49 1.02
N GLN A 321 -10.36 21.61 -0.23
CA GLN A 321 -11.39 22.55 -0.65
C GLN A 321 -12.76 22.02 -0.29
#